data_786b766fb362bd6905a794475f1101a9
#
_entry.id   786b766fb362bd6905a794475f1101a9
#
_cell.length_a   1.000
_cell.length_b   1.000
_cell.length_c   1.000
_cell.angle_alpha   90.00
_cell.angle_beta   90.00
_cell.angle_gamma   90.00
#
_symmetry.space_group_name_H-M   'P 1'
#
loop_
_entity.id
_entity.type
_entity.pdbx_description
1 polymer ?
#
loop_
_entity_poly.entity_id
_entity_poly.type
_entity_poly.pdbx_seq_one_letter_code
_entity_poly.pdbx_strand_id
1 'polypeptide(L)'
;MITLVKEHGLQYLLAATILTGVLQIIAGWIRLGTLMKYVSSSVITGFVNALAILIFMAQLPELTGVSWHVYAMTAAGLGIIYLFPYVTKAVPSPLVAIIVLTLVSISLGLDIRTVGDLGDLPNSLPLFLLPDMPLTWETLGIIFPISATMAMVGLLESLLTASIVDDLTDTSSDKNRECVGQGSANIVAGL
;
A
#
# COMPACT_ATOMS: atom_id res chain seq x y z
N MET A 1 11.83 4.84 -2.14
CA MET A 1 11.80 3.40 -2.44
C MET A 1 12.41 3.08 -3.80
N ILE A 2 11.83 3.54 -4.92
CA ILE A 2 12.36 3.28 -6.28
C ILE A 2 13.84 3.69 -6.41
N THR A 3 14.22 4.84 -5.89
CA THR A 3 15.60 5.34 -5.89
C THR A 3 16.54 4.41 -5.13
N LEU A 4 16.11 3.96 -3.92
CA LEU A 4 16.89 3.03 -3.10
C LEU A 4 17.18 1.71 -3.85
N VAL A 5 16.15 1.15 -4.51
CA VAL A 5 16.31 -0.10 -5.28
C VAL A 5 17.22 0.10 -6.49
N LYS A 6 17.12 1.25 -7.17
CA LYS A 6 17.96 1.55 -8.34
C LYS A 6 19.44 1.77 -7.98
N GLU A 7 19.72 2.36 -6.82
CA GLU A 7 21.09 2.72 -6.41
C GLU A 7 21.76 1.62 -5.60
N HIS A 8 21.01 0.90 -4.75
CA HIS A 8 21.55 -0.03 -3.77
C HIS A 8 21.00 -1.47 -3.90
N GLY A 9 20.00 -1.67 -4.77
CA GLY A 9 19.41 -2.98 -5.00
C GLY A 9 18.30 -3.38 -4.02
N LEU A 10 17.71 -4.56 -4.27
CA LEU A 10 16.54 -5.07 -3.55
C LEU A 10 16.85 -5.37 -2.07
N GLN A 11 18.06 -5.80 -1.76
CA GLN A 11 18.47 -6.17 -0.39
C GLN A 11 18.37 -4.99 0.57
N TYR A 12 18.71 -3.78 0.12
CA TYR A 12 18.55 -2.56 0.91
C TYR A 12 17.09 -2.20 1.15
N LEU A 13 16.20 -2.49 0.18
CA LEU A 13 14.77 -2.29 0.37
C LEU A 13 14.20 -3.25 1.43
N LEU A 14 14.55 -4.53 1.38
CA LEU A 14 14.12 -5.53 2.36
C LEU A 14 14.59 -5.14 3.76
N ALA A 15 15.86 -4.76 3.91
CA ALA A 15 16.41 -4.29 5.16
C ALA A 15 15.73 -3.00 5.67
N ALA A 16 15.45 -2.05 4.77
CA ALA A 16 14.69 -0.84 5.12
C ALA A 16 13.28 -1.18 5.58
N THR A 17 12.64 -2.20 5.00
CA THR A 17 11.31 -2.68 5.40
C THR A 17 11.34 -3.30 6.80
N ILE A 18 12.35 -4.12 7.10
CA ILE A 18 12.56 -4.68 8.45
C ILE A 18 12.76 -3.54 9.47
N LEU A 19 13.65 -2.59 9.17
CA LEU A 19 13.90 -1.45 10.06
C LEU A 19 12.64 -0.59 10.25
N THR A 20 11.84 -0.40 9.20
CA THR A 20 10.52 0.23 9.28
C THR A 20 9.64 -0.48 10.30
N GLY A 21 9.55 -1.81 10.22
CA GLY A 21 8.77 -2.61 11.16
C GLY A 21 9.26 -2.47 12.60
N VAL A 22 10.56 -2.47 12.83
CA VAL A 22 11.15 -2.24 14.16
C VAL A 22 10.77 -0.87 14.71
N LEU A 23 10.88 0.19 13.90
CA LEU A 23 10.50 1.54 14.30
C LEU A 23 9.00 1.64 14.66
N GLN A 24 8.14 0.95 13.91
CA GLN A 24 6.70 0.91 14.17
C GLN A 24 6.37 0.15 15.46
N ILE A 25 7.05 -0.95 15.76
CA ILE A 25 6.90 -1.67 17.03
C ILE A 25 7.33 -0.77 18.20
N ILE A 26 8.47 -0.09 18.07
CA ILE A 26 8.92 0.87 19.09
C ILE A 26 7.86 1.95 19.29
N ALA A 27 7.32 2.52 18.21
CA ALA A 27 6.25 3.51 18.28
C ALA A 27 5.02 3.01 19.06
N GLY A 28 4.63 1.74 18.83
CA GLY A 28 3.55 1.09 19.59
C GLY A 28 3.88 0.95 21.09
N TRP A 29 5.10 0.55 21.45
CA TRP A 29 5.53 0.38 22.84
C TRP A 29 5.61 1.70 23.61
N ILE A 30 6.10 2.75 22.98
CA ILE A 30 6.11 4.11 23.58
C ILE A 30 4.74 4.81 23.47
N ARG A 31 3.71 4.08 22.99
CA ARG A 31 2.31 4.51 22.93
C ARG A 31 2.06 5.72 22.03
N LEU A 32 2.80 5.85 20.93
CA LEU A 32 2.56 6.94 19.96
C LEU A 32 1.18 6.84 19.30
N GLY A 33 0.60 5.64 19.19
CA GLY A 33 -0.76 5.46 18.68
C GLY A 33 -1.81 6.23 19.49
N THR A 34 -1.58 6.49 20.78
CA THR A 34 -2.50 7.30 21.60
C THR A 34 -2.54 8.78 21.20
N LEU A 35 -1.54 9.27 20.44
CA LEU A 35 -1.55 10.63 19.93
C LEU A 35 -2.65 10.87 18.91
N MET A 36 -3.20 9.80 18.30
CA MET A 36 -4.31 9.90 17.34
C MET A 36 -5.55 10.58 17.91
N LYS A 37 -5.78 10.47 19.20
CA LYS A 37 -6.89 11.17 19.87
C LYS A 37 -6.82 12.71 19.77
N TYR A 38 -5.65 13.26 19.46
CA TYR A 38 -5.46 14.69 19.27
C TYR A 38 -5.52 15.12 17.80
N VAL A 39 -5.62 14.17 16.87
CA VAL A 39 -5.74 14.45 15.44
C VAL A 39 -7.20 14.81 15.13
N SER A 40 -7.42 16.01 14.61
CA SER A 40 -8.77 16.43 14.26
C SER A 40 -9.29 15.73 13.01
N SER A 41 -10.62 15.55 12.92
CA SER A 41 -11.28 14.98 11.74
C SER A 41 -10.94 15.74 10.44
N SER A 42 -10.70 17.05 10.54
CA SER A 42 -10.30 17.86 9.37
C SER A 42 -8.94 17.46 8.84
N VAL A 43 -7.99 17.12 9.72
CA VAL A 43 -6.66 16.62 9.30
C VAL A 43 -6.79 15.25 8.63
N ILE A 44 -7.62 14.36 9.19
CA ILE A 44 -7.91 13.04 8.61
C ILE A 44 -8.49 13.19 7.20
N THR A 45 -9.54 14.00 7.07
CA THR A 45 -10.19 14.25 5.77
C THR A 45 -9.22 14.88 4.76
N GLY A 46 -8.42 15.86 5.20
CA GLY A 46 -7.42 16.50 4.35
C GLY A 46 -6.36 15.52 3.84
N PHE A 47 -5.86 14.65 4.72
CA PHE A 47 -4.89 13.62 4.36
C PHE A 47 -5.45 12.61 3.35
N VAL A 48 -6.66 12.08 3.59
CA VAL A 48 -7.31 11.13 2.68
C VAL A 48 -7.57 11.76 1.31
N ASN A 49 -8.05 13.01 1.28
CA ASN A 49 -8.26 13.72 0.02
C ASN A 49 -6.94 13.97 -0.74
N ALA A 50 -5.88 14.34 -0.04
CA ALA A 50 -4.56 14.51 -0.63
C ALA A 50 -4.03 13.20 -1.22
N LEU A 51 -4.16 12.08 -0.51
CA LEU A 51 -3.83 10.75 -1.02
C LEU A 51 -4.63 10.38 -2.26
N ALA A 52 -5.94 10.62 -2.26
CA ALA A 52 -6.79 10.35 -3.41
C ALA A 52 -6.34 11.13 -4.66
N ILE A 53 -5.99 12.41 -4.48
CA ILE A 53 -5.47 13.26 -5.58
C ILE A 53 -4.12 12.72 -6.07
N LEU A 54 -3.19 12.41 -5.16
CA LEU A 54 -1.87 11.88 -5.52
C LEU A 54 -1.96 10.55 -6.26
N ILE A 55 -2.81 9.64 -5.79
CA ILE A 55 -3.05 8.34 -6.44
C ILE A 55 -3.66 8.55 -7.82
N PHE A 56 -4.66 9.42 -7.93
CA PHE A 56 -5.27 9.76 -9.23
C PHE A 56 -4.23 10.33 -10.21
N MET A 57 -3.42 11.29 -9.77
CA MET A 57 -2.36 11.87 -10.60
C MET A 57 -1.32 10.83 -11.04
N ALA A 58 -0.99 9.88 -10.16
CA ALA A 58 -0.07 8.79 -10.49
C ALA A 58 -0.62 7.81 -11.55
N GLN A 59 -1.95 7.74 -11.71
CA GLN A 59 -2.58 6.91 -12.74
C GLN A 59 -2.71 7.62 -14.10
N LEU A 60 -2.59 8.96 -14.17
CA LEU A 60 -2.77 9.70 -15.42
C LEU A 60 -1.80 9.26 -16.54
N PRO A 61 -0.51 8.97 -16.28
CA PRO A 61 0.40 8.48 -17.30
C PRO A 61 -0.05 7.15 -17.94
N GLU A 62 -0.72 6.29 -17.15
CA GLU A 62 -1.25 5.00 -17.64
C GLU A 62 -2.50 5.16 -18.52
N LEU A 63 -3.09 6.35 -18.53
CA LEU A 63 -4.25 6.70 -19.36
C LEU A 63 -3.89 7.60 -20.54
N THR A 64 -2.59 7.90 -20.75
CA THR A 64 -2.15 8.78 -21.85
C THR A 64 -1.49 7.98 -22.97
N GLY A 65 -1.88 8.24 -24.23
CA GLY A 65 -1.28 7.57 -25.40
C GLY A 65 -1.63 6.09 -25.51
N VAL A 66 -2.71 5.63 -24.89
CA VAL A 66 -3.15 4.23 -24.86
C VAL A 66 -4.30 3.99 -25.84
N SER A 67 -4.57 2.72 -26.15
CA SER A 67 -5.66 2.32 -27.02
C SER A 67 -7.03 2.63 -26.40
N TRP A 68 -8.05 2.79 -27.22
CA TRP A 68 -9.43 3.02 -26.76
C TRP A 68 -9.95 1.90 -25.84
N HIS A 69 -9.42 0.67 -25.99
CA HIS A 69 -9.74 -0.46 -25.12
C HIS A 69 -9.44 -0.18 -23.65
N VAL A 70 -8.33 0.52 -23.36
CA VAL A 70 -7.97 0.89 -21.98
C VAL A 70 -9.02 1.82 -21.38
N TYR A 71 -9.49 2.82 -22.15
CA TYR A 71 -10.53 3.72 -21.67
C TYR A 71 -11.87 2.99 -21.47
N ALA A 72 -12.23 2.07 -22.37
CA ALA A 72 -13.43 1.26 -22.23
C ALA A 72 -13.36 0.34 -20.99
N MET A 73 -12.22 -0.30 -20.77
CA MET A 73 -11.98 -1.13 -19.59
C MET A 73 -12.00 -0.32 -18.30
N THR A 74 -11.39 0.88 -18.29
CA THR A 74 -11.43 1.79 -17.15
C THR A 74 -12.86 2.21 -16.83
N ALA A 75 -13.63 2.61 -17.84
CA ALA A 75 -15.03 3.00 -17.66
C ALA A 75 -15.89 1.82 -17.17
N ALA A 76 -15.68 0.61 -17.71
CA ALA A 76 -16.35 -0.60 -17.26
C ALA A 76 -15.99 -0.94 -15.80
N GLY A 77 -14.71 -0.81 -15.43
CA GLY A 77 -14.25 -1.01 -14.06
C GLY A 77 -14.89 -0.06 -13.07
N LEU A 78 -14.91 1.22 -13.40
CA LEU A 78 -15.63 2.23 -12.60
C LEU A 78 -17.12 1.91 -12.53
N GLY A 79 -17.74 1.53 -13.64
CA GLY A 79 -19.14 1.10 -13.69
C GLY A 79 -19.42 -0.06 -12.72
N ILE A 80 -18.58 -1.11 -12.73
CA ILE A 80 -18.72 -2.23 -11.79
C ILE A 80 -18.55 -1.75 -10.34
N ILE A 81 -17.50 -0.97 -10.05
CA ILE A 81 -17.23 -0.50 -8.69
C ILE A 81 -18.40 0.30 -8.10
N TYR A 82 -19.01 1.18 -8.90
CA TYR A 82 -20.10 2.04 -8.42
C TYR A 82 -21.50 1.38 -8.50
N LEU A 83 -21.74 0.50 -9.46
CA LEU A 83 -23.07 -0.11 -9.67
C LEU A 83 -23.24 -1.44 -8.92
N PHE A 84 -22.18 -2.24 -8.81
CA PHE A 84 -22.25 -3.56 -8.16
C PHE A 84 -22.76 -3.53 -6.72
N PRO A 85 -22.43 -2.53 -5.87
CA PRO A 85 -22.95 -2.45 -4.49
C PRO A 85 -24.47 -2.30 -4.38
N TYR A 86 -25.14 -1.90 -5.46
CA TYR A 86 -26.63 -1.89 -5.51
C TYR A 86 -27.21 -3.30 -5.71
N VAL A 87 -26.43 -4.23 -6.24
CA VAL A 87 -26.82 -5.64 -6.42
C VAL A 87 -26.52 -6.45 -5.18
N THR A 88 -25.29 -6.34 -4.66
CA THR A 88 -24.88 -7.03 -3.41
C THR A 88 -23.72 -6.30 -2.74
N LYS A 89 -23.73 -6.35 -1.41
CA LYS A 89 -22.64 -5.84 -0.54
C LYS A 89 -21.79 -6.97 0.05
N ALA A 90 -22.12 -8.24 -0.26
CA ALA A 90 -21.43 -9.40 0.29
C ALA A 90 -20.00 -9.56 -0.26
N VAL A 91 -19.76 -9.07 -1.49
CA VAL A 91 -18.46 -9.16 -2.16
C VAL A 91 -17.97 -7.75 -2.47
N PRO A 92 -16.69 -7.42 -2.18
CA PRO A 92 -16.11 -6.12 -2.52
C PRO A 92 -16.15 -5.87 -4.03
N SER A 93 -16.80 -4.78 -4.45
CA SER A 93 -16.95 -4.45 -5.87
C SER A 93 -15.62 -4.28 -6.64
N PRO A 94 -14.51 -3.78 -6.04
CA PRO A 94 -13.22 -3.75 -6.72
C PRO A 94 -12.70 -5.14 -7.07
N LEU A 95 -12.93 -6.15 -6.21
CA LEU A 95 -12.54 -7.53 -6.50
C LEU A 95 -13.29 -8.09 -7.70
N VAL A 96 -14.60 -7.82 -7.77
CA VAL A 96 -15.43 -8.23 -8.91
C VAL A 96 -14.95 -7.55 -10.19
N ALA A 97 -14.63 -6.24 -10.12
CA ALA A 97 -14.10 -5.51 -11.25
C ALA A 97 -12.79 -6.13 -11.77
N ILE A 98 -11.85 -6.44 -10.90
CA ILE A 98 -10.57 -7.08 -11.27
C ILE A 98 -10.83 -8.42 -11.97
N ILE A 99 -11.64 -9.29 -11.37
CA ILE A 99 -11.92 -10.62 -11.94
C ILE A 99 -12.58 -10.49 -13.31
N VAL A 100 -13.66 -9.70 -13.41
CA VAL A 100 -14.42 -9.55 -14.66
C VAL A 100 -13.55 -8.96 -15.76
N LEU A 101 -12.83 -7.88 -15.49
CA LEU A 101 -12.00 -7.22 -16.49
C LEU A 101 -10.81 -8.08 -16.91
N THR A 102 -10.22 -8.84 -16.01
CA THR A 102 -9.15 -9.80 -16.34
C THR A 102 -9.69 -10.90 -17.26
N LEU A 103 -10.83 -11.47 -16.93
CA LEU A 103 -11.47 -12.49 -17.78
C LEU A 103 -11.83 -11.95 -19.17
N VAL A 104 -12.36 -10.73 -19.25
CA VAL A 104 -12.67 -10.07 -20.52
C VAL A 104 -11.40 -9.82 -21.32
N SER A 105 -10.34 -9.31 -20.70
CA SER A 105 -9.06 -9.06 -21.35
C SER A 105 -8.46 -10.33 -21.94
N ILE A 106 -8.45 -11.42 -21.18
CA ILE A 106 -7.92 -12.73 -21.63
C ILE A 106 -8.80 -13.32 -22.75
N SER A 107 -10.12 -13.30 -22.57
CA SER A 107 -11.05 -13.93 -23.53
C SER A 107 -11.10 -13.23 -24.88
N LEU A 108 -10.92 -11.92 -24.90
CA LEU A 108 -10.90 -11.12 -26.12
C LEU A 108 -9.49 -10.93 -26.70
N GLY A 109 -8.45 -11.42 -26.00
CA GLY A 109 -7.06 -11.25 -26.43
C GLY A 109 -6.67 -9.78 -26.59
N LEU A 110 -7.13 -8.92 -25.67
CA LEU A 110 -6.88 -7.49 -25.78
C LEU A 110 -5.40 -7.19 -25.55
N ASP A 111 -4.80 -6.47 -26.47
CA ASP A 111 -3.44 -5.94 -26.32
C ASP A 111 -3.47 -4.67 -25.45
N ILE A 112 -3.52 -4.92 -24.16
CA ILE A 112 -3.48 -3.89 -23.10
C ILE A 112 -2.35 -4.20 -22.13
N ARG A 113 -1.77 -3.16 -21.57
CA ARG A 113 -0.70 -3.29 -20.60
C ARG A 113 -1.16 -4.08 -19.37
N THR A 114 -0.43 -5.11 -19.03
CA THR A 114 -0.71 -5.98 -17.89
C THR A 114 0.34 -5.81 -16.79
N VAL A 115 0.08 -6.38 -15.62
CA VAL A 115 1.07 -6.36 -14.52
C VAL A 115 2.37 -7.07 -14.93
N GLY A 116 2.30 -8.11 -15.79
CA GLY A 116 3.47 -8.79 -16.33
C GLY A 116 4.37 -7.91 -17.19
N ASP A 117 3.80 -6.88 -17.84
CA ASP A 117 4.57 -5.93 -18.67
C ASP A 117 5.33 -4.89 -17.82
N LEU A 118 5.00 -4.78 -16.53
CA LEU A 118 5.69 -3.89 -15.58
C LEU A 118 6.93 -4.53 -14.95
N GLY A 119 7.09 -5.85 -15.06
CA GLY A 119 8.22 -6.61 -14.55
C GLY A 119 7.94 -8.10 -14.47
N ASP A 120 9.01 -8.88 -14.42
CA ASP A 120 8.90 -10.33 -14.27
C ASP A 120 8.32 -10.69 -12.92
N LEU A 121 7.19 -11.39 -12.94
CA LEU A 121 6.59 -11.94 -11.73
C LEU A 121 7.38 -13.18 -11.28
N PRO A 122 7.70 -13.32 -10.00
CA PRO A 122 8.39 -14.51 -9.50
C PRO A 122 7.53 -15.76 -9.72
N ASN A 123 8.15 -16.80 -10.30
CA ASN A 123 7.50 -18.10 -10.56
C ASN A 123 7.58 -19.05 -9.35
N SER A 124 8.15 -18.62 -8.25
CA SER A 124 8.33 -19.38 -7.01
C SER A 124 7.69 -18.65 -5.82
N LEU A 125 7.34 -19.42 -4.82
CA LEU A 125 6.92 -18.85 -3.53
C LEU A 125 8.07 -18.06 -2.91
N PRO A 126 7.77 -16.97 -2.16
CA PRO A 126 8.80 -16.24 -1.44
C PRO A 126 9.59 -17.17 -0.52
N LEU A 127 10.89 -17.05 -0.54
CA LEU A 127 11.78 -17.74 0.39
C LEU A 127 12.11 -16.75 1.51
N PHE A 128 12.07 -17.25 2.74
CA PHE A 128 12.54 -16.47 3.89
C PHE A 128 14.05 -16.33 3.80
N LEU A 129 14.51 -15.12 3.52
CA LEU A 129 15.92 -14.79 3.39
C LEU A 129 16.21 -13.54 4.21
N LEU A 130 17.20 -13.63 5.09
CA LEU A 130 17.73 -12.42 5.72
C LEU A 130 18.41 -11.58 4.64
N PRO A 131 18.17 -10.25 4.62
CA PRO A 131 18.85 -9.38 3.66
C PRO A 131 20.35 -9.51 3.74
N ASP A 132 20.98 -9.87 2.62
CA ASP A 132 22.45 -10.01 2.51
C ASP A 132 23.06 -8.64 2.23
N MET A 133 23.33 -7.91 3.30
CA MET A 133 23.98 -6.61 3.23
C MET A 133 24.92 -6.40 4.42
N PRO A 134 25.97 -5.59 4.28
CA PRO A 134 26.86 -5.29 5.40
C PRO A 134 26.16 -4.44 6.46
N LEU A 135 26.15 -4.92 7.71
CA LEU A 135 25.60 -4.18 8.85
C LEU A 135 26.62 -3.12 9.34
N THR A 136 26.77 -2.05 8.56
CA THR A 136 27.66 -0.93 8.87
C THR A 136 26.87 0.33 9.23
N TRP A 137 27.55 1.29 9.87
CA TRP A 137 26.96 2.60 10.14
C TRP A 137 26.60 3.36 8.85
N GLU A 138 27.36 3.12 7.77
CA GLU A 138 27.08 3.67 6.45
C GLU A 138 25.76 3.14 5.90
N THR A 139 25.59 1.82 5.91
CA THR A 139 24.34 1.17 5.50
C THR A 139 23.14 1.67 6.30
N LEU A 140 23.30 1.78 7.64
CA LEU A 140 22.26 2.32 8.50
C LEU A 140 21.93 3.77 8.14
N GLY A 141 22.92 4.58 7.82
CA GLY A 141 22.76 5.97 7.37
C GLY A 141 21.96 6.09 6.06
N ILE A 142 22.06 5.09 5.17
CA ILE A 142 21.32 5.03 3.91
C ILE A 142 19.87 4.62 4.16
N ILE A 143 19.66 3.54 4.94
CA ILE A 143 18.31 2.96 5.08
C ILE A 143 17.46 3.69 6.13
N PHE A 144 18.05 4.28 7.18
CA PHE A 144 17.32 4.87 8.30
C PHE A 144 16.37 6.01 7.90
N PRO A 145 16.78 7.01 7.09
CA PRO A 145 15.86 8.09 6.69
C PRO A 145 14.65 7.56 5.93
N ILE A 146 14.87 6.56 5.07
CA ILE A 146 13.82 5.93 4.27
C ILE A 146 12.89 5.13 5.19
N SER A 147 13.46 4.31 6.08
CA SER A 147 12.70 3.51 7.04
C SER A 147 11.90 4.37 8.00
N ALA A 148 12.46 5.48 8.49
CA ALA A 148 11.76 6.41 9.37
C ALA A 148 10.58 7.09 8.65
N THR A 149 10.78 7.50 7.39
CA THR A 149 9.71 8.07 6.57
C THR A 149 8.61 7.04 6.31
N MET A 150 8.98 5.81 5.94
CA MET A 150 8.03 4.72 5.74
C MET A 150 7.26 4.36 7.00
N ALA A 151 7.95 4.30 8.14
CA ALA A 151 7.33 4.02 9.43
C ALA A 151 6.30 5.09 9.78
N MET A 152 6.66 6.36 9.62
CA MET A 152 5.79 7.49 9.92
C MET A 152 4.57 7.52 9.00
N VAL A 153 4.78 7.46 7.68
CA VAL A 153 3.68 7.50 6.70
C VAL A 153 2.77 6.28 6.85
N GLY A 154 3.34 5.08 6.96
CA GLY A 154 2.55 3.85 7.14
C GLY A 154 1.73 3.86 8.43
N LEU A 155 2.30 4.31 9.56
CA LEU A 155 1.55 4.45 10.80
C LEU A 155 0.44 5.49 10.69
N LEU A 156 0.70 6.65 10.07
CA LEU A 156 -0.34 7.65 9.85
C LEU A 156 -1.49 7.08 9.04
N GLU A 157 -1.20 6.40 7.93
CA GLU A 157 -2.21 5.81 7.05
C GLU A 157 -3.04 4.74 7.79
N SER A 158 -2.39 3.80 8.47
CA SER A 158 -3.06 2.73 9.20
C SER A 158 -3.90 3.27 10.36
N LEU A 159 -3.35 4.18 11.17
CA LEU A 159 -4.04 4.74 12.32
C LEU A 159 -5.21 5.65 11.92
N LEU A 160 -5.08 6.41 10.82
CA LEU A 160 -6.18 7.21 10.27
C LEU A 160 -7.31 6.30 9.76
N THR A 161 -6.96 5.24 9.03
CA THR A 161 -7.91 4.24 8.54
C THR A 161 -8.63 3.56 9.72
N ALA A 162 -7.87 3.12 10.73
CA ALA A 162 -8.45 2.52 11.94
C ALA A 162 -9.38 3.49 12.68
N SER A 163 -9.10 4.80 12.66
CA SER A 163 -9.99 5.79 13.26
C SER A 163 -11.27 5.98 12.46
N ILE A 164 -11.19 5.99 11.13
CA ILE A 164 -12.37 6.06 10.26
C ILE A 164 -13.25 4.81 10.44
N VAL A 165 -12.65 3.63 10.52
CA VAL A 165 -13.40 2.39 10.75
C VAL A 165 -14.08 2.39 12.12
N ASP A 166 -13.37 2.83 13.16
CA ASP A 166 -13.96 2.96 14.51
C ASP A 166 -15.18 3.88 14.49
N ASP A 167 -15.08 5.03 13.83
CA ASP A 167 -16.19 6.00 13.70
C ASP A 167 -17.38 5.42 12.91
N LEU A 168 -17.12 4.65 11.85
CA LEU A 168 -18.16 4.06 11.01
C LEU A 168 -18.88 2.88 11.67
N THR A 169 -18.18 2.14 12.54
CA THR A 169 -18.70 0.93 13.19
C THR A 169 -19.08 1.12 14.65
N ASP A 170 -18.91 2.33 15.17
CA ASP A 170 -19.11 2.66 16.58
C ASP A 170 -18.31 1.75 17.52
N THR A 171 -17.05 1.50 17.13
CA THR A 171 -16.10 0.66 17.86
C THR A 171 -14.89 1.47 18.32
N SER A 172 -14.02 0.85 19.10
CA SER A 172 -12.76 1.46 19.53
C SER A 172 -11.64 0.44 19.42
N SER A 173 -10.71 0.68 18.52
CA SER A 173 -9.51 -0.12 18.33
C SER A 173 -8.32 0.39 19.15
N ASP A 174 -7.45 -0.53 19.58
CA ASP A 174 -6.20 -0.17 20.27
C ASP A 174 -5.16 0.27 19.25
N LYS A 175 -4.98 1.57 19.10
CA LYS A 175 -4.04 2.18 18.16
C LYS A 175 -2.58 1.80 18.40
N ASN A 176 -2.19 1.47 19.64
CA ASN A 176 -0.82 1.03 19.92
C ASN A 176 -0.60 -0.42 19.47
N ARG A 177 -1.61 -1.28 19.63
CA ARG A 177 -1.57 -2.64 19.07
C ARG A 177 -1.54 -2.62 17.55
N GLU A 178 -2.23 -1.68 16.92
CA GLU A 178 -2.17 -1.46 15.47
C GLU A 178 -0.73 -1.14 15.03
N CYS A 179 -0.03 -0.23 15.72
CA CYS A 179 1.39 0.06 15.44
C CYS A 179 2.26 -1.20 15.53
N VAL A 180 2.07 -2.02 16.55
CA VAL A 180 2.83 -3.28 16.72
C VAL A 180 2.48 -4.29 15.63
N GLY A 181 1.19 -4.42 15.30
CA GLY A 181 0.73 -5.31 14.23
C GLY A 181 1.33 -4.95 12.87
N GLN A 182 1.25 -3.68 12.50
CA GLN A 182 1.85 -3.13 11.28
C GLN A 182 3.37 -3.37 11.24
N GLY A 183 4.05 -3.10 12.35
CA GLY A 183 5.48 -3.32 12.46
C GLY A 183 5.86 -4.79 12.30
N SER A 184 5.11 -5.69 12.91
CA SER A 184 5.31 -7.14 12.78
C SER A 184 5.11 -7.61 11.34
N ALA A 185 4.08 -7.10 10.65
CA ALA A 185 3.83 -7.38 9.25
C ALA A 185 5.00 -6.93 8.36
N ASN A 186 5.53 -5.71 8.59
CA ASN A 186 6.67 -5.19 7.84
C ASN A 186 7.96 -5.99 8.08
N ILE A 187 8.20 -6.49 9.30
CA ILE A 187 9.35 -7.38 9.56
C ILE A 187 9.19 -8.66 8.74
N VAL A 188 8.02 -9.28 8.77
CA VAL A 188 7.78 -10.52 8.00
C VAL A 188 7.87 -10.28 6.49
N ALA A 189 7.40 -9.12 6.01
CA ALA A 189 7.48 -8.77 4.59
C ALA A 189 8.91 -8.46 4.11
N GLY A 190 9.82 -8.11 5.02
CA GLY A 190 11.23 -7.84 4.72
C GLY A 190 12.13 -9.07 4.82
N LEU A 191 11.59 -10.21 5.26
CA LEU A 191 12.25 -11.52 5.35
C LEU A 191 11.90 -12.41 4.17
#